data_9ad04b99f4351ce7b1a5b083b5f2c479
#
_entry.id   9ad04b99f4351ce7b1a5b083b5f2c479
#
_cell.length_a   1.000
_cell.length_b   1.000
_cell.length_c   1.000
_cell.angle_alpha   90.00
_cell.angle_beta   90.00
_cell.angle_gamma   90.00
#
_symmetry.space_group_name_H-M   'P 1'
#
loop_
_entity.id
_entity.type
_entity.pdbx_description
1 polymer ?
#
loop_
_entity_poly.entity_id
_entity_poly.type
_entity_poly.pdbx_seq_one_letter_code
_entity_poly.pdbx_strand_id
1 'polypeptide(L)'
;QTVFQNPLADPYLLGVSSGAGLGVALFILGAPLLGWSEFPLLQSMGIVGSGWIGTAVILLGVAIISRKVKNILGVLIMGVMIGYVAGAIIQILQYLSSAEQLKMFTLWSMGSLSHITTTQLGIMIPIVCIGLLISISCIKSLNLLLLGENYARTMGMNIKRSRTLIFVSTALLTGTVTAFCGPVGFIGLAVPHITRLIFNNADHRILIPGTMLTGLIGMLLCDIIAKKFLLPVNCITALLGVPVILWVIAKNLRIIK
;
A
#
# COMPACT_ATOMS: atom_id res chain seq x y z
N GLN A 1 -6.11 -3.67 -8.66
CA GLN A 1 -6.77 -3.23 -9.91
C GLN A 1 -7.75 -4.28 -10.42
N THR A 2 -7.30 -5.51 -10.67
CA THR A 2 -8.14 -6.61 -11.22
C THR A 2 -9.32 -6.97 -10.32
N VAL A 3 -9.14 -7.06 -9.01
CA VAL A 3 -10.21 -7.38 -8.05
C VAL A 3 -11.31 -6.32 -8.05
N PHE A 4 -10.95 -5.05 -8.18
CA PHE A 4 -11.90 -3.93 -8.19
C PHE A 4 -12.40 -3.59 -9.59
N GLN A 5 -11.89 -4.25 -10.63
CA GLN A 5 -12.12 -3.90 -12.04
C GLN A 5 -11.94 -2.40 -12.30
N ASN A 6 -11.01 -1.80 -11.57
CA ASN A 6 -10.70 -0.38 -11.63
C ASN A 6 -9.20 -0.19 -11.82
N PRO A 7 -8.76 0.38 -12.94
CA PRO A 7 -7.35 0.60 -13.22
C PRO A 7 -6.67 1.58 -12.24
N LEU A 8 -7.45 2.42 -11.57
CA LEU A 8 -6.97 3.39 -10.58
C LEU A 8 -6.99 2.84 -9.14
N ALA A 9 -7.36 1.57 -8.94
CA ALA A 9 -7.32 0.98 -7.61
C ALA A 9 -5.87 0.77 -7.15
N ASP A 10 -5.57 1.31 -5.97
CA ASP A 10 -4.28 1.24 -5.30
C ASP A 10 -4.48 0.72 -3.86
N PRO A 11 -3.55 -0.06 -3.30
CA PRO A 11 -3.54 -0.42 -1.88
C PRO A 11 -3.64 0.79 -0.94
N TYR A 12 -3.12 1.95 -1.36
CA TYR A 12 -3.25 3.21 -0.64
C TYR A 12 -4.71 3.59 -0.41
N LEU A 13 -5.56 3.43 -1.42
CA LEU A 13 -7.00 3.71 -1.35
C LEU A 13 -7.77 2.72 -0.45
N LEU A 14 -7.20 1.56 -0.15
CA LEU A 14 -7.79 0.60 0.80
C LEU A 14 -7.55 0.99 2.27
N GLY A 15 -6.92 2.13 2.52
CA GLY A 15 -6.62 2.59 3.88
C GLY A 15 -5.41 1.90 4.54
N VAL A 16 -4.67 1.05 3.81
CA VAL A 16 -3.49 0.33 4.34
C VAL A 16 -2.43 1.30 4.82
N SER A 17 -2.08 2.26 3.98
CA SER A 17 -1.10 3.31 4.33
C SER A 17 -1.62 4.26 5.41
N SER A 18 -2.92 4.58 5.39
CA SER A 18 -3.54 5.38 6.44
C SER A 18 -3.53 4.64 7.79
N GLY A 19 -3.67 3.30 7.77
CA GLY A 19 -3.53 2.46 8.96
C GLY A 19 -2.12 2.49 9.53
N ALA A 20 -1.11 2.33 8.68
CA ALA A 20 0.28 2.47 9.09
C ALA A 20 0.56 3.86 9.67
N GLY A 21 0.10 4.91 8.96
CA GLY A 21 0.22 6.30 9.41
C GLY A 21 -0.45 6.55 10.76
N LEU A 22 -1.64 6.00 10.99
CA LEU A 22 -2.34 6.11 12.27
C LEU A 22 -1.58 5.41 13.40
N GLY A 23 -1.08 4.18 13.16
CA GLY A 23 -0.29 3.46 14.15
C GLY A 23 0.97 4.22 14.54
N VAL A 24 1.70 4.76 13.56
CA VAL A 24 2.91 5.56 13.80
C VAL A 24 2.57 6.91 14.46
N ALA A 25 1.47 7.56 14.06
CA ALA A 25 1.02 8.78 14.71
C ALA A 25 0.66 8.55 16.18
N LEU A 26 -0.06 7.48 16.49
CA LEU A 26 -0.36 7.10 17.87
C LEU A 26 0.91 6.84 18.69
N PHE A 27 1.93 6.25 18.08
CA PHE A 27 3.21 5.99 18.73
C PHE A 27 4.03 7.27 18.94
N ILE A 28 4.23 8.08 17.89
CA ILE A 28 5.10 9.27 17.96
C ILE A 28 4.39 10.45 18.64
N LEU A 29 3.14 10.71 18.25
CA LEU A 29 2.40 11.89 18.67
C LEU A 29 1.50 11.61 19.88
N GLY A 30 0.91 10.42 19.93
CA GLY A 30 -0.08 10.04 20.93
C GLY A 30 0.52 9.46 22.22
N ALA A 31 1.65 8.76 22.16
CA ALA A 31 2.22 8.11 23.33
C ALA A 31 2.49 9.04 24.52
N PRO A 32 3.05 10.26 24.34
CA PRO A 32 3.23 11.20 25.44
C PRO A 32 1.90 11.77 25.96
N LEU A 33 0.91 11.97 25.10
CA LEU A 33 -0.41 12.48 25.48
C LEU A 33 -1.22 11.47 26.29
N LEU A 34 -1.05 10.16 25.96
CA LEU A 34 -1.77 9.05 26.58
C LEU A 34 -1.01 8.41 27.74
N GLY A 35 0.18 8.93 28.09
CA GLY A 35 1.03 8.36 29.15
C GLY A 35 1.60 6.99 28.79
N TRP A 36 1.62 6.63 27.49
CA TRP A 36 2.09 5.33 27.01
C TRP A 36 3.61 5.26 26.86
N SER A 37 4.31 6.38 27.05
CA SER A 37 5.77 6.46 27.04
C SER A 37 6.47 5.57 28.09
N GLU A 38 5.74 5.15 29.13
CA GLU A 38 6.26 4.29 30.21
C GLU A 38 6.08 2.78 29.94
N PHE A 39 5.36 2.39 28.87
CA PHE A 39 5.16 0.97 28.56
C PHE A 39 6.34 0.39 27.77
N PRO A 40 7.16 -0.52 28.38
CA PRO A 40 8.36 -1.07 27.74
C PRO A 40 8.06 -1.81 26.42
N LEU A 41 6.88 -2.41 26.33
CA LEU A 41 6.44 -3.18 25.15
C LEU A 41 6.21 -2.29 23.95
N LEU A 42 5.63 -1.10 24.14
CA LEU A 42 5.46 -0.09 23.10
C LEU A 42 6.80 0.51 22.65
N GLN A 43 7.70 0.76 23.61
CA GLN A 43 9.05 1.25 23.29
C GLN A 43 9.85 0.22 22.49
N SER A 44 9.75 -1.08 22.80
CA SER A 44 10.45 -2.14 22.09
C SER A 44 9.92 -2.36 20.65
N MET A 45 8.63 -2.09 20.42
CA MET A 45 8.02 -2.22 19.09
C MET A 45 8.45 -1.11 18.12
N GLY A 46 8.72 0.08 18.64
CA GLY A 46 9.15 1.22 17.83
C GLY A 46 8.15 1.66 16.74
N ILE A 47 8.61 2.53 15.87
CA ILE A 47 7.83 3.09 14.76
C ILE A 47 7.31 1.98 13.82
N VAL A 48 8.15 0.99 13.53
CA VAL A 48 7.82 -0.09 12.60
C VAL A 48 6.71 -0.98 13.13
N GLY A 49 6.82 -1.42 14.40
CA GLY A 49 5.79 -2.26 15.02
C GLY A 49 4.44 -1.56 15.13
N SER A 50 4.44 -0.27 15.48
CA SER A 50 3.21 0.52 15.56
C SER A 50 2.55 0.70 14.18
N GLY A 51 3.33 0.95 13.12
CA GLY A 51 2.85 1.01 11.76
C GLY A 51 2.23 -0.32 11.29
N TRP A 52 2.84 -1.42 11.68
CA TRP A 52 2.34 -2.78 11.40
C TRP A 52 1.00 -3.06 12.07
N ILE A 53 0.88 -2.73 13.35
CA ILE A 53 -0.39 -2.89 14.10
C ILE A 53 -1.47 -2.02 13.47
N GLY A 54 -1.17 -0.75 13.17
CA GLY A 54 -2.13 0.14 12.52
C GLY A 54 -2.62 -0.40 11.18
N THR A 55 -1.70 -0.93 10.35
CA THR A 55 -2.03 -1.61 9.10
C THR A 55 -2.94 -2.82 9.34
N ALA A 56 -2.59 -3.68 10.28
CA ALA A 56 -3.35 -4.89 10.59
C ALA A 56 -4.78 -4.56 11.07
N VAL A 57 -4.93 -3.56 11.92
CA VAL A 57 -6.25 -3.11 12.42
C VAL A 57 -7.14 -2.63 11.28
N ILE A 58 -6.63 -1.75 10.41
CA ILE A 58 -7.41 -1.25 9.26
C ILE A 58 -7.77 -2.39 8.31
N LEU A 59 -6.85 -3.29 8.03
CA LEU A 59 -7.11 -4.43 7.13
C LEU A 59 -8.12 -5.41 7.70
N LEU A 60 -8.04 -5.71 9.00
CA LEU A 60 -9.06 -6.50 9.68
C LEU A 60 -10.43 -5.81 9.58
N GLY A 61 -10.48 -4.49 9.79
CA GLY A 61 -11.69 -3.70 9.60
C GLY A 61 -12.26 -3.84 8.18
N VAL A 62 -11.43 -3.60 7.17
CA VAL A 62 -11.83 -3.74 5.75
C VAL A 62 -12.22 -5.19 5.43
N ALA A 63 -11.50 -6.19 5.93
CA ALA A 63 -11.82 -7.61 5.72
C ALA A 63 -13.15 -8.01 6.34
N ILE A 64 -13.46 -7.54 7.57
CA ILE A 64 -14.75 -7.80 8.23
C ILE A 64 -15.90 -7.16 7.44
N ILE A 65 -15.72 -5.91 7.03
CA ILE A 65 -16.71 -5.16 6.25
C ILE A 65 -16.92 -5.80 4.87
N SER A 66 -15.85 -6.22 4.21
CA SER A 66 -15.92 -6.85 2.89
C SER A 66 -16.71 -8.15 2.86
N ARG A 67 -16.85 -8.83 4.02
CA ARG A 67 -17.69 -10.04 4.13
C ARG A 67 -19.18 -9.73 4.07
N LYS A 68 -19.59 -8.53 4.51
CA LYS A 68 -20.99 -8.08 4.56
C LYS A 68 -21.40 -7.32 3.29
N VAL A 69 -20.47 -6.70 2.59
CA VAL A 69 -20.71 -5.89 1.39
C VAL A 69 -20.61 -6.76 0.14
N LYS A 70 -21.71 -6.87 -0.60
CA LYS A 70 -21.77 -7.66 -1.84
C LYS A 70 -21.04 -6.96 -3.00
N ASN A 71 -21.07 -5.62 -3.03
CA ASN A 71 -20.49 -4.83 -4.10
C ASN A 71 -19.02 -4.48 -3.79
N ILE A 72 -18.11 -4.87 -4.68
CA ILE A 72 -16.67 -4.63 -4.53
C ILE A 72 -16.32 -3.12 -4.51
N LEU A 73 -17.05 -2.28 -5.24
CA LEU A 73 -16.88 -0.83 -5.19
C LEU A 73 -17.23 -0.26 -3.82
N GLY A 74 -18.23 -0.84 -3.13
CA GLY A 74 -18.57 -0.48 -1.76
C GLY A 74 -17.42 -0.74 -0.79
N VAL A 75 -16.65 -1.82 -0.98
CA VAL A 75 -15.46 -2.12 -0.18
C VAL A 75 -14.36 -1.07 -0.41
N LEU A 76 -14.16 -0.63 -1.64
CA LEU A 76 -13.20 0.43 -1.97
C LEU A 76 -13.60 1.76 -1.31
N ILE A 77 -14.86 2.16 -1.44
CA ILE A 77 -15.38 3.41 -0.82
C ILE A 77 -15.20 3.36 0.70
N MET A 78 -15.51 2.23 1.33
CA MET A 78 -15.32 2.06 2.78
C MET A 78 -13.84 2.15 3.18
N GLY A 79 -12.93 1.57 2.40
CA GLY A 79 -11.49 1.72 2.62
C GLY A 79 -11.05 3.18 2.61
N VAL A 80 -11.54 3.94 1.63
CA VAL A 80 -11.29 5.40 1.53
C VAL A 80 -11.88 6.15 2.74
N MET A 81 -13.11 5.84 3.15
CA MET A 81 -13.74 6.49 4.32
C MET A 81 -12.99 6.20 5.62
N ILE A 82 -12.55 4.95 5.83
CA ILE A 82 -11.70 4.58 6.97
C ILE A 82 -10.38 5.36 6.91
N GLY A 83 -9.80 5.52 5.72
CA GLY A 83 -8.61 6.34 5.51
C GLY A 83 -8.81 7.80 5.91
N TYR A 84 -9.94 8.41 5.58
CA TYR A 84 -10.28 9.77 6.02
C TYR A 84 -10.44 9.88 7.53
N VAL A 85 -11.09 8.92 8.18
CA VAL A 85 -11.21 8.90 9.65
C VAL A 85 -9.82 8.79 10.29
N ALA A 86 -8.97 7.90 9.81
CA ALA A 86 -7.59 7.79 10.28
C ALA A 86 -6.81 9.10 10.07
N GLY A 87 -6.97 9.74 8.90
CA GLY A 87 -6.38 11.04 8.60
C GLY A 87 -6.83 12.14 9.56
N ALA A 88 -8.12 12.20 9.89
CA ALA A 88 -8.65 13.16 10.86
C ALA A 88 -8.06 12.96 12.26
N ILE A 89 -7.93 11.71 12.72
CA ILE A 89 -7.28 11.39 14.00
C ILE A 89 -5.81 11.83 13.98
N ILE A 90 -5.09 11.55 12.89
CA ILE A 90 -3.69 11.98 12.73
C ILE A 90 -3.59 13.50 12.84
N GLN A 91 -4.47 14.26 12.18
CA GLN A 91 -4.47 15.72 12.22
C GLN A 91 -4.72 16.25 13.64
N ILE A 92 -5.62 15.64 14.41
CA ILE A 92 -5.85 15.98 15.82
C ILE A 92 -4.58 15.75 16.64
N LEU A 93 -3.93 14.59 16.46
CA LEU A 93 -2.69 14.28 17.17
C LEU A 93 -1.56 15.25 16.79
N GLN A 94 -1.44 15.62 15.51
CA GLN A 94 -0.48 16.62 15.05
C GLN A 94 -0.71 18.00 15.69
N TYR A 95 -1.96 18.42 15.82
CA TYR A 95 -2.30 19.69 16.45
C TYR A 95 -1.94 19.75 17.93
N LEU A 96 -2.07 18.62 18.64
CA LEU A 96 -1.81 18.50 20.08
C LEU A 96 -0.34 18.21 20.42
N SER A 97 0.49 17.90 19.44
CA SER A 97 1.87 17.42 19.65
C SER A 97 2.90 18.55 19.67
N SER A 98 4.08 18.26 20.22
CA SER A 98 5.23 19.16 20.21
C SER A 98 5.86 19.29 18.83
N ALA A 99 6.60 20.38 18.59
CA ALA A 99 7.29 20.62 17.32
C ALA A 99 8.28 19.49 16.95
N GLU A 100 8.94 18.89 17.92
CA GLU A 100 9.89 17.79 17.70
C GLU A 100 9.18 16.52 17.22
N GLN A 101 8.07 16.15 17.88
CA GLN A 101 7.25 15.00 17.51
C GLN A 101 6.65 15.18 16.12
N LEU A 102 6.13 16.39 15.84
CA LEU A 102 5.61 16.73 14.51
C LEU A 102 6.69 16.59 13.45
N LYS A 103 7.91 17.05 13.71
CA LYS A 103 9.05 16.90 12.80
C LYS A 103 9.39 15.42 12.57
N MET A 104 9.43 14.59 13.61
CA MET A 104 9.71 13.16 13.48
C MET A 104 8.65 12.45 12.64
N PHE A 105 7.36 12.71 12.91
CA PHE A 105 6.26 12.14 12.13
C PHE A 105 6.30 12.58 10.67
N THR A 106 6.56 13.88 10.42
CA THR A 106 6.65 14.43 9.07
C THR A 106 7.79 13.80 8.29
N LEU A 107 8.98 13.65 8.88
CA LEU A 107 10.12 12.99 8.23
C LEU A 107 9.81 11.53 7.89
N TRP A 108 9.15 10.79 8.80
CA TRP A 108 8.71 9.43 8.52
C TRP A 108 7.69 9.38 7.37
N SER A 109 6.72 10.31 7.37
CA SER A 109 5.66 10.35 6.34
C SER A 109 6.16 10.71 4.94
N MET A 110 7.34 11.31 4.84
CA MET A 110 7.99 11.61 3.56
C MET A 110 8.61 10.39 2.88
N GLY A 111 8.74 9.28 3.59
CA GLY A 111 9.32 8.03 3.09
C GLY A 111 10.82 8.08 2.87
N SER A 112 11.52 7.00 3.22
CA SER A 112 12.95 6.85 3.00
C SER A 112 13.34 5.38 2.89
N LEU A 113 14.22 5.07 1.95
CA LEU A 113 14.85 3.74 1.83
C LEU A 113 16.20 3.66 2.55
N SER A 114 16.74 4.80 3.00
CA SER A 114 18.12 4.90 3.51
C SER A 114 18.25 4.59 5.01
N HIS A 115 17.15 4.53 5.75
CA HIS A 115 17.19 4.38 7.21
C HIS A 115 16.91 2.95 7.71
N ILE A 116 16.84 1.98 6.81
CA ILE A 116 16.57 0.58 7.17
C ILE A 116 17.86 -0.06 7.69
N THR A 117 17.83 -0.53 8.93
CA THR A 117 18.95 -1.27 9.54
C THR A 117 19.00 -2.72 9.05
N THR A 118 20.16 -3.37 9.15
CA THR A 118 20.32 -4.79 8.78
C THR A 118 19.38 -5.71 9.55
N THR A 119 19.14 -5.41 10.83
CA THR A 119 18.20 -6.17 11.67
C THR A 119 16.76 -6.02 11.16
N GLN A 120 16.35 -4.81 10.80
CA GLN A 120 15.02 -4.55 10.21
C GLN A 120 14.86 -5.25 8.86
N LEU A 121 15.91 -5.26 8.03
CA LEU A 121 15.92 -5.96 6.74
C LEU A 121 15.73 -7.47 6.93
N GLY A 122 16.35 -8.06 7.97
CA GLY A 122 16.19 -9.47 8.34
C GLY A 122 14.74 -9.86 8.70
N ILE A 123 13.94 -8.91 9.21
CA ILE A 123 12.50 -9.11 9.47
C ILE A 123 11.66 -8.82 8.21
N MET A 124 12.01 -7.79 7.46
CA MET A 124 11.27 -7.34 6.29
C MET A 124 11.29 -8.39 5.16
N ILE A 125 12.47 -8.97 4.86
CA ILE A 125 12.65 -9.90 3.74
C ILE A 125 11.73 -11.15 3.87
N PRO A 126 11.70 -11.89 4.99
CA PRO A 126 10.82 -13.05 5.11
C PRO A 126 9.34 -12.73 4.90
N ILE A 127 8.89 -11.58 5.43
CA ILE A 127 7.48 -11.19 5.34
C ILE A 127 7.12 -10.82 3.90
N VAL A 128 7.99 -10.06 3.22
CA VAL A 128 7.82 -9.73 1.81
C VAL A 128 7.83 -11.00 0.96
N CYS A 129 8.73 -11.95 1.23
CA CYS A 129 8.76 -13.25 0.53
C CYS A 129 7.46 -14.02 0.72
N ILE A 130 6.91 -14.09 1.93
CA ILE A 130 5.61 -14.74 2.19
C ILE A 130 4.49 -14.02 1.41
N GLY A 131 4.45 -12.69 1.44
CA GLY A 131 3.48 -11.90 0.67
C GLY A 131 3.57 -12.15 -0.83
N LEU A 132 4.78 -12.26 -1.38
CA LEU A 132 5.02 -12.58 -2.79
C LEU A 132 4.57 -14.01 -3.14
N LEU A 133 4.88 -15.00 -2.29
CA LEU A 133 4.43 -16.39 -2.49
C LEU A 133 2.90 -16.50 -2.52
N ILE A 134 2.22 -15.79 -1.62
CA ILE A 134 0.74 -15.72 -1.64
C ILE A 134 0.27 -15.03 -2.92
N SER A 135 0.90 -13.93 -3.35
CA SER A 135 0.56 -13.24 -4.61
C SER A 135 0.69 -14.15 -5.83
N ILE A 136 1.77 -14.91 -5.91
CA ILE A 136 2.00 -15.88 -6.99
C ILE A 136 0.92 -16.99 -6.97
N SER A 137 0.52 -17.46 -5.79
CA SER A 137 -0.55 -18.45 -5.67
C SER A 137 -1.91 -17.93 -6.17
N CYS A 138 -2.11 -16.63 -6.15
CA CYS A 138 -3.34 -15.96 -6.60
C CYS A 138 -3.41 -15.71 -8.12
N ILE A 139 -2.36 -16.02 -8.90
CA ILE A 139 -2.30 -15.74 -10.36
C ILE A 139 -3.51 -16.31 -11.09
N LYS A 140 -3.85 -17.58 -10.85
CA LYS A 140 -5.01 -18.22 -11.49
C LYS A 140 -6.32 -17.51 -11.16
N SER A 141 -6.51 -17.15 -9.89
CA SER A 141 -7.69 -16.42 -9.44
C SER A 141 -7.78 -15.02 -10.07
N LEU A 142 -6.65 -14.32 -10.18
CA LEU A 142 -6.59 -13.01 -10.81
C LEU A 142 -6.91 -13.07 -12.30
N ASN A 143 -6.41 -14.09 -13.02
CA ASN A 143 -6.72 -14.27 -14.43
C ASN A 143 -8.21 -14.59 -14.66
N LEU A 144 -8.83 -15.39 -13.81
CA LEU A 144 -10.28 -15.62 -13.87
C LEU A 144 -11.09 -14.35 -13.59
N LEU A 145 -10.64 -13.52 -12.65
CA LEU A 145 -11.30 -12.25 -12.34
C LEU A 145 -11.21 -11.20 -13.46
N LEU A 146 -10.22 -11.30 -14.36
CA LEU A 146 -10.18 -10.46 -15.57
C LEU A 146 -11.43 -10.62 -16.44
N LEU A 147 -11.99 -11.83 -16.51
CA LEU A 147 -13.19 -12.16 -17.27
C LEU A 147 -14.49 -11.80 -16.53
N GLY A 148 -14.38 -11.28 -15.34
CA GLY A 148 -15.51 -10.90 -14.50
C GLY A 148 -15.85 -11.92 -13.42
N GLU A 149 -16.48 -11.44 -12.36
CA GLU A 149 -16.79 -12.25 -11.17
C GLU A 149 -17.77 -13.37 -11.44
N ASN A 150 -18.80 -13.11 -12.26
CA ASN A 150 -19.80 -14.12 -12.62
C ASN A 150 -19.15 -15.28 -13.40
N TYR A 151 -18.28 -14.97 -14.34
CA TYR A 151 -17.53 -15.98 -15.08
C TYR A 151 -16.61 -16.79 -14.17
N ALA A 152 -15.87 -16.12 -13.28
CA ALA A 152 -15.01 -16.79 -12.32
C ALA A 152 -15.77 -17.77 -11.39
N ARG A 153 -17.03 -17.43 -11.03
CA ARG A 153 -17.90 -18.32 -10.25
C ARG A 153 -18.34 -19.56 -11.02
N THR A 154 -18.72 -19.41 -12.30
CA THR A 154 -19.12 -20.56 -13.13
C THR A 154 -17.95 -21.52 -13.35
N MET A 155 -16.72 -21.01 -13.35
CA MET A 155 -15.49 -21.82 -13.41
C MET A 155 -15.09 -22.45 -12.05
N GLY A 156 -15.98 -22.41 -11.04
CA GLY A 156 -15.77 -23.04 -9.74
C GLY A 156 -14.89 -22.25 -8.77
N MET A 157 -14.58 -20.97 -9.03
CA MET A 157 -13.74 -20.18 -8.14
C MET A 157 -14.50 -19.76 -6.88
N ASN A 158 -13.90 -19.99 -5.72
CA ASN A 158 -14.40 -19.42 -4.47
C ASN A 158 -13.95 -17.95 -4.33
N ILE A 159 -14.82 -17.03 -4.76
CA ILE A 159 -14.55 -15.59 -4.78
C ILE A 159 -14.13 -15.06 -3.41
N LYS A 160 -14.83 -15.47 -2.32
CA LYS A 160 -14.53 -14.99 -0.97
C LYS A 160 -13.13 -15.38 -0.53
N ARG A 161 -12.74 -16.65 -0.73
CA ARG A 161 -11.40 -17.13 -0.37
C ARG A 161 -10.32 -16.43 -1.19
N SER A 162 -10.53 -16.30 -2.49
CA SER A 162 -9.58 -15.63 -3.39
C SER A 162 -9.40 -14.17 -3.04
N ARG A 163 -10.49 -13.42 -2.78
CA ARG A 163 -10.41 -12.03 -2.32
C ARG A 163 -9.65 -11.90 -1.01
N THR A 164 -9.93 -12.77 -0.03
CA THR A 164 -9.21 -12.75 1.25
C THR A 164 -7.72 -12.97 1.07
N LEU A 165 -7.31 -13.95 0.26
CA LEU A 165 -5.90 -14.22 -0.02
C LEU A 165 -5.20 -13.04 -0.70
N ILE A 166 -5.86 -12.42 -1.69
CA ILE A 166 -5.33 -11.25 -2.39
C ILE A 166 -5.18 -10.08 -1.41
N PHE A 167 -6.17 -9.81 -0.57
CA PHE A 167 -6.09 -8.74 0.42
C PHE A 167 -5.00 -9.00 1.47
N VAL A 168 -4.86 -10.23 1.96
CA VAL A 168 -3.78 -10.60 2.89
C VAL A 168 -2.42 -10.41 2.25
N SER A 169 -2.22 -10.86 1.01
CA SER A 169 -0.97 -10.63 0.26
C SER A 169 -0.66 -9.14 0.12
N THR A 170 -1.65 -8.36 -0.35
CA THR A 170 -1.51 -6.90 -0.50
C THR A 170 -1.16 -6.23 0.83
N ALA A 171 -1.81 -6.67 1.89
CA ALA A 171 -1.59 -6.20 3.25
C ALA A 171 -0.17 -6.44 3.73
N LEU A 172 0.29 -7.68 3.60
CA LEU A 172 1.65 -8.06 3.99
C LEU A 172 2.68 -7.26 3.21
N LEU A 173 2.52 -7.14 1.89
CA LEU A 173 3.47 -6.42 1.05
C LEU A 173 3.45 -4.91 1.34
N THR A 174 2.29 -4.27 1.20
CA THR A 174 2.18 -2.81 1.34
C THR A 174 2.37 -2.38 2.79
N GLY A 175 1.78 -3.10 3.75
CA GLY A 175 1.90 -2.79 5.18
C GLY A 175 3.34 -2.87 5.66
N THR A 176 4.08 -3.91 5.24
CA THR A 176 5.50 -4.05 5.58
C THR A 176 6.30 -2.90 4.99
N VAL A 177 6.19 -2.66 3.68
CA VAL A 177 6.93 -1.56 3.04
C VAL A 177 6.60 -0.21 3.69
N THR A 178 5.32 0.09 3.92
CA THR A 178 4.92 1.35 4.55
C THR A 178 5.43 1.49 5.98
N ALA A 179 5.42 0.42 6.78
CA ALA A 179 5.90 0.48 8.15
C ALA A 179 7.41 0.75 8.25
N PHE A 180 8.21 0.15 7.37
CA PHE A 180 9.67 0.28 7.38
C PHE A 180 10.18 1.51 6.62
N CYS A 181 9.60 1.79 5.45
CA CYS A 181 10.08 2.84 4.53
C CYS A 181 9.25 4.12 4.58
N GLY A 182 8.15 4.14 5.35
CA GLY A 182 7.14 5.17 5.25
C GLY A 182 6.20 4.98 4.03
N PRO A 183 5.16 5.80 3.92
CA PRO A 183 4.23 5.73 2.80
C PRO A 183 4.91 6.15 1.49
N VAL A 184 4.81 5.30 0.46
CA VAL A 184 5.30 5.59 -0.89
C VAL A 184 4.12 5.55 -1.85
N GLY A 185 3.74 6.72 -2.35
CA GLY A 185 2.60 6.87 -3.25
C GLY A 185 2.98 6.72 -4.73
N PHE A 186 1.94 6.60 -5.58
CA PHE A 186 1.98 6.61 -7.04
C PHE A 186 2.70 5.44 -7.73
N ILE A 187 3.71 4.81 -7.13
CA ILE A 187 4.41 3.65 -7.70
C ILE A 187 3.43 2.50 -7.94
N GLY A 188 2.56 2.19 -6.97
CA GLY A 188 1.55 1.14 -7.08
C GLY A 188 0.55 1.36 -8.22
N LEU A 189 0.32 2.60 -8.62
CA LEU A 189 -0.52 2.95 -9.76
C LEU A 189 0.27 2.95 -11.07
N ALA A 190 1.38 3.66 -11.13
CA ALA A 190 2.12 3.89 -12.36
C ALA A 190 2.77 2.61 -12.92
N VAL A 191 3.43 1.82 -12.05
CA VAL A 191 4.21 0.65 -12.47
C VAL A 191 3.37 -0.41 -13.19
N PRO A 192 2.20 -0.86 -12.69
CA PRO A 192 1.38 -1.83 -13.42
C PRO A 192 0.92 -1.32 -14.79
N HIS A 193 0.69 -0.03 -14.94
CA HIS A 193 0.33 0.57 -16.22
C HIS A 193 1.50 0.57 -17.21
N ILE A 194 2.69 0.99 -16.75
CA ILE A 194 3.92 0.93 -17.54
C ILE A 194 4.19 -0.51 -17.98
N THR A 195 4.07 -1.47 -17.06
CA THR A 195 4.30 -2.89 -17.34
C THR A 195 3.35 -3.42 -18.41
N ARG A 196 2.05 -3.09 -18.33
CA ARG A 196 1.08 -3.47 -19.37
C ARG A 196 1.41 -2.88 -20.74
N LEU A 197 1.95 -1.67 -20.79
CA LEU A 197 2.38 -1.04 -22.03
C LEU A 197 3.63 -1.71 -22.61
N ILE A 198 4.59 -2.11 -21.78
CA ILE A 198 5.83 -2.75 -22.22
C ILE A 198 5.55 -4.16 -22.73
N PHE A 199 4.80 -4.96 -21.97
CA PHE A 199 4.56 -6.37 -22.31
C PHE A 199 3.32 -6.59 -23.16
N ASN A 200 2.47 -5.58 -23.35
CA ASN A 200 1.20 -5.62 -24.10
C ASN A 200 0.36 -6.87 -23.76
N ASN A 201 0.33 -7.26 -22.51
CA ASN A 201 -0.32 -8.46 -22.02
C ASN A 201 -1.04 -8.19 -20.69
N ALA A 202 -2.21 -8.84 -20.51
CA ALA A 202 -3.01 -8.76 -19.28
C ALA A 202 -2.87 -10.02 -18.40
N ASP A 203 -2.19 -11.08 -18.88
CA ASP A 203 -1.97 -12.31 -18.10
C ASP A 203 -1.08 -12.02 -16.89
N HIS A 204 -1.58 -12.34 -15.70
CA HIS A 204 -0.86 -12.12 -14.44
C HIS A 204 0.39 -13.00 -14.30
N ARG A 205 0.55 -14.05 -15.10
CA ARG A 205 1.79 -14.84 -15.16
C ARG A 205 2.97 -14.02 -15.66
N ILE A 206 2.71 -13.08 -16.59
CA ILE A 206 3.72 -12.16 -17.14
C ILE A 206 3.68 -10.84 -16.37
N LEU A 207 2.48 -10.39 -16.03
CA LEU A 207 2.27 -9.08 -15.43
C LEU A 207 2.86 -8.99 -14.02
N ILE A 208 2.74 -10.03 -13.16
CA ILE A 208 3.27 -9.99 -11.80
C ILE A 208 4.81 -9.91 -11.81
N PRO A 209 5.57 -10.83 -12.44
CA PRO A 209 7.02 -10.69 -12.49
C PRO A 209 7.46 -9.43 -13.25
N GLY A 210 6.74 -9.06 -14.31
CA GLY A 210 7.00 -7.82 -15.05
C GLY A 210 6.85 -6.57 -14.17
N THR A 211 5.79 -6.48 -13.35
CA THR A 211 5.62 -5.36 -12.41
C THR A 211 6.64 -5.35 -11.29
N MET A 212 7.11 -6.52 -10.84
CA MET A 212 8.20 -6.60 -9.87
C MET A 212 9.49 -5.99 -10.44
N LEU A 213 9.87 -6.37 -11.66
CA LEU A 213 11.09 -5.86 -12.32
C LEU A 213 10.98 -4.38 -12.67
N THR A 214 9.89 -3.95 -13.30
CA THR A 214 9.69 -2.53 -13.63
C THR A 214 9.56 -1.66 -12.38
N GLY A 215 8.92 -2.17 -11.32
CA GLY A 215 8.84 -1.50 -10.02
C GLY A 215 10.20 -1.36 -9.33
N LEU A 216 11.01 -2.43 -9.37
CA LEU A 216 12.39 -2.41 -8.85
C LEU A 216 13.22 -1.34 -9.55
N ILE A 217 13.24 -1.35 -10.89
CA ILE A 217 14.00 -0.38 -11.69
C ILE A 217 13.49 1.04 -11.43
N GLY A 218 12.16 1.25 -11.46
CA GLY A 218 11.56 2.55 -11.23
C GLY A 218 11.87 3.10 -9.84
N MET A 219 11.81 2.24 -8.81
CA MET A 219 12.08 2.65 -7.44
C MET A 219 13.56 2.95 -7.20
N LEU A 220 14.47 2.18 -7.80
CA LEU A 220 15.91 2.47 -7.75
C LEU A 220 16.25 3.79 -8.43
N LEU A 221 15.64 4.07 -9.59
CA LEU A 221 15.82 5.37 -10.26
C LEU A 221 15.31 6.53 -9.39
N CYS A 222 14.13 6.38 -8.77
CA CYS A 222 13.61 7.39 -7.85
C CYS A 222 14.53 7.60 -6.64
N ASP A 223 15.09 6.53 -6.07
CA ASP A 223 16.01 6.61 -4.92
C ASP A 223 17.34 7.28 -5.29
N ILE A 224 17.91 6.98 -6.46
CA ILE A 224 19.13 7.64 -6.96
C ILE A 224 18.89 9.14 -7.12
N ILE A 225 17.76 9.52 -7.73
CA ILE A 225 17.41 10.95 -7.92
C ILE A 225 17.19 11.61 -6.55
N ALA A 226 16.44 10.97 -5.67
CA ALA A 226 16.15 11.48 -4.32
C ALA A 226 17.44 11.74 -3.53
N LYS A 227 18.39 10.80 -3.55
CA LYS A 227 19.71 10.94 -2.89
C LYS A 227 20.56 12.03 -3.51
N LYS A 228 20.57 12.16 -4.85
CA LYS A 228 21.34 13.19 -5.54
C LYS A 228 20.86 14.61 -5.20
N PHE A 229 19.56 14.81 -5.04
CA PHE A 229 18.96 16.10 -4.75
C PHE A 229 18.63 16.31 -3.26
N LEU A 230 18.95 15.34 -2.41
CA LEU A 230 18.62 15.34 -0.97
C LEU A 230 17.10 15.56 -0.72
N LEU A 231 16.26 14.99 -1.58
CA LEU A 231 14.82 15.08 -1.52
C LEU A 231 14.21 13.78 -0.96
N PRO A 232 13.04 13.85 -0.31
CA PRO A 232 12.31 12.66 0.08
C PRO A 232 11.87 11.82 -1.14
N VAL A 233 11.94 10.49 -1.00
CA VAL A 233 11.61 9.57 -2.11
C VAL A 233 10.17 9.75 -2.58
N ASN A 234 9.23 9.99 -1.66
CA ASN A 234 7.81 10.16 -2.00
C ASN A 234 7.56 11.39 -2.91
N CYS A 235 8.35 12.44 -2.79
CA CYS A 235 8.26 13.60 -3.70
C CYS A 235 8.64 13.21 -5.13
N ILE A 236 9.73 12.44 -5.28
CA ILE A 236 10.20 12.00 -6.61
C ILE A 236 9.23 11.01 -7.23
N THR A 237 8.71 10.05 -6.45
CA THR A 237 7.73 9.09 -6.95
C THR A 237 6.42 9.75 -7.37
N ALA A 238 5.99 10.81 -6.67
CA ALA A 238 4.82 11.59 -7.05
C ALA A 238 5.07 12.38 -8.34
N LEU A 239 6.20 13.08 -8.45
CA LEU A 239 6.57 13.87 -9.62
C LEU A 239 6.69 13.02 -10.89
N LEU A 240 7.17 11.78 -10.78
CA LEU A 240 7.29 10.87 -11.91
C LEU A 240 6.00 10.06 -12.15
N GLY A 241 5.31 9.67 -11.09
CA GLY A 241 4.12 8.82 -11.18
C GLY A 241 2.90 9.54 -11.71
N VAL A 242 2.64 10.79 -11.28
CA VAL A 242 1.46 11.56 -11.71
C VAL A 242 1.42 11.79 -13.22
N PRO A 243 2.49 12.26 -13.90
CA PRO A 243 2.49 12.44 -15.35
C PRO A 243 2.22 11.13 -16.11
N VAL A 244 2.78 10.00 -15.62
CA VAL A 244 2.55 8.69 -16.24
C VAL A 244 1.09 8.30 -16.16
N ILE A 245 0.45 8.48 -14.99
CA ILE A 245 -0.96 8.15 -14.80
C ILE A 245 -1.84 9.05 -15.69
N LEU A 246 -1.58 10.35 -15.72
CA LEU A 246 -2.32 11.29 -16.59
C LEU A 246 -2.19 10.93 -18.06
N TRP A 247 -1.00 10.57 -18.52
CA TRP A 247 -0.77 10.11 -19.90
C TRP A 247 -1.54 8.83 -20.23
N VAL A 248 -1.54 7.85 -19.32
CA VAL A 248 -2.28 6.59 -19.48
C VAL A 248 -3.78 6.85 -19.56
N ILE A 249 -4.33 7.69 -18.68
CA ILE A 249 -5.76 8.05 -18.70
C ILE A 249 -6.10 8.76 -20.01
N ALA A 250 -5.30 9.74 -20.43
CA ALA A 250 -5.55 10.48 -21.69
C ALA A 250 -5.49 9.59 -22.91
N LYS A 251 -4.61 8.58 -22.92
CA LYS A 251 -4.54 7.59 -24.02
C LYS A 251 -5.77 6.69 -24.04
N ASN A 252 -6.25 6.21 -22.89
CA ASN A 252 -7.43 5.36 -22.80
C ASN A 252 -8.72 6.11 -23.19
N LEU A 253 -8.85 7.38 -22.87
CA LEU A 253 -10.00 8.20 -23.29
C LEU A 253 -10.07 8.42 -24.81
N ARG A 254 -8.92 8.35 -25.52
CA ARG A 254 -8.91 8.44 -27.00
C ARG A 254 -9.37 7.16 -27.70
N ILE A 255 -9.39 6.03 -27.01
CA ILE A 255 -9.80 4.73 -27.57
C ILE A 255 -11.32 4.54 -27.43
N ILE A 256 -11.99 5.32 -26.56
CA ILE A 256 -13.43 5.25 -26.29
C ILE A 256 -14.25 6.20 -27.24
N LYS A 257 -13.56 7.04 -28.01
CA LYS A 257 -14.16 7.81 -29.13
C LYS A 257 -13.93 7.08 -30.46
#